data_837515efca769cb423e653783112926a
#
_entry.id   837515efca769cb423e653783112926a
#
_cell.length_a   1.000
_cell.length_b   1.000
_cell.length_c   1.000
_cell.angle_alpha   90.00
_cell.angle_beta   90.00
_cell.angle_gamma   90.00
#
_symmetry.space_group_name_H-M   'P 1'
#
loop_
_entity.id
_entity.type
_entity.pdbx_description
1 polymer ?
#
loop_
_entity_poly.entity_id
_entity_poly.type
_entity_poly.pdbx_seq_one_letter_code
_entity_poly.pdbx_strand_id
1 'polypeptide(L)'
;MEYIDTNILISYIDRNDPKHPIAERLLNEYSNKVISELNIIEMRGVLSRNNLLEEEIDALMDYLLIKNRIQIESVDINKSIVKGNEIVNNLKLKTLDLLHIANAILAKADKFITFDKDFVNKKNWIEEYNVEIINPL
;
A
#
# COMPACT_ATOMS: atom_id res chain seq x y z
N MET A 1 11.67 -4.31 5.75
CA MET A 1 10.82 -4.13 4.54
C MET A 1 9.58 -3.35 4.94
N GLU A 2 9.31 -2.28 4.24
CA GLU A 2 8.17 -1.41 4.50
C GLU A 2 7.12 -1.56 3.37
N TYR A 3 5.94 -2.03 3.72
CA TYR A 3 4.83 -2.14 2.78
C TYR A 3 4.12 -0.79 2.67
N ILE A 4 3.99 -0.27 1.45
CA ILE A 4 3.42 1.05 1.20
C ILE A 4 1.96 0.89 0.75
N ASP A 5 1.05 1.54 1.46
CA ASP A 5 -0.36 1.56 1.06
C ASP A 5 -0.56 2.43 -0.18
N THR A 6 -1.53 2.06 -0.98
CA THR A 6 -1.81 2.72 -2.26
C THR A 6 -2.11 4.22 -2.09
N ASN A 7 -2.76 4.63 -0.99
CA ASN A 7 -3.07 6.04 -0.76
C ASN A 7 -1.82 6.93 -0.66
N ILE A 8 -0.70 6.40 -0.16
CA ILE A 8 0.58 7.13 -0.15
C ILE A 8 1.05 7.38 -1.59
N LEU A 9 0.96 6.35 -2.43
CA LEU A 9 1.40 6.42 -3.83
C LEU A 9 0.54 7.40 -4.65
N ILE A 10 -0.76 7.38 -4.43
CA ILE A 10 -1.69 8.30 -5.09
C ILE A 10 -1.39 9.75 -4.71
N SER A 11 -1.20 10.03 -3.43
CA SER A 11 -0.85 11.37 -2.97
C SER A 11 0.51 11.83 -3.51
N TYR A 12 1.44 10.90 -3.72
CA TYR A 12 2.73 11.22 -4.33
C TYR A 12 2.60 11.63 -5.80
N ILE A 13 1.75 10.94 -6.55
CA ILE A 13 1.55 11.23 -7.99
C ILE A 13 0.77 12.53 -8.18
N ASP A 14 -0.22 12.81 -7.36
CA ASP A 14 -1.02 14.03 -7.44
C ASP A 14 -0.36 15.18 -6.68
N ARG A 15 0.36 16.03 -7.42
CA ARG A 15 1.07 17.17 -6.82
C ARG A 15 0.14 18.21 -6.20
N ASN A 16 -1.15 18.19 -6.54
CA ASN A 16 -2.15 19.08 -5.95
C ASN A 16 -2.77 18.51 -4.68
N ASP A 17 -2.49 17.26 -4.35
CA ASP A 17 -2.94 16.66 -3.10
C ASP A 17 -2.26 17.36 -1.92
N PRO A 18 -3.01 17.83 -0.91
CA PRO A 18 -2.42 18.44 0.29
C PRO A 18 -1.42 17.54 1.01
N LYS A 19 -1.54 16.23 0.85
CA LYS A 19 -0.64 15.24 1.48
C LYS A 19 0.59 14.91 0.62
N HIS A 20 0.70 15.49 -0.58
CA HIS A 20 1.84 15.23 -1.46
C HIS A 20 3.20 15.43 -0.78
N PRO A 21 3.46 16.55 -0.06
CA PRO A 21 4.75 16.74 0.62
C PRO A 21 5.05 15.66 1.65
N ILE A 22 4.01 15.16 2.34
CA ILE A 22 4.17 14.10 3.33
C ILE A 22 4.50 12.78 2.65
N ALA A 23 3.80 12.46 1.55
CA ALA A 23 4.06 11.25 0.77
C ALA A 23 5.49 11.25 0.21
N GLU A 24 5.93 12.38 -0.35
CA GLU A 24 7.29 12.54 -0.87
C GLU A 24 8.33 12.31 0.23
N ARG A 25 8.14 12.90 1.39
CA ARG A 25 9.04 12.71 2.54
C ARG A 25 9.10 11.24 2.96
N LEU A 26 7.96 10.57 3.07
CA LEU A 26 7.89 9.15 3.46
C LEU A 26 8.64 8.26 2.46
N LEU A 27 8.42 8.47 1.16
CA LEU A 27 9.08 7.68 0.14
C LEU A 27 10.59 7.92 0.08
N ASN A 28 11.06 9.07 0.54
CA ASN A 28 12.49 9.36 0.66
C ASN A 28 13.09 8.80 1.96
N GLU A 29 12.30 8.72 3.02
CA GLU A 29 12.77 8.29 4.34
C GLU A 29 13.06 6.79 4.42
N TYR A 30 12.20 5.99 3.82
CA TYR A 30 12.33 4.52 3.89
C TYR A 30 13.14 3.97 2.74
N SER A 31 14.01 2.99 3.04
CA SER A 31 14.98 2.46 2.07
C SER A 31 14.61 1.09 1.50
N ASN A 32 13.71 0.36 2.13
CA ASN A 32 13.34 -1.00 1.69
C ASN A 32 11.83 -1.09 1.45
N LYS A 33 11.34 -0.25 0.54
CA LYS A 33 9.92 -0.10 0.23
C LYS A 33 9.43 -1.17 -0.72
N VAL A 34 8.29 -1.77 -0.38
CA VAL A 34 7.64 -2.78 -1.22
C VAL A 34 6.15 -2.47 -1.38
N ILE A 35 5.62 -2.92 -2.49
CA ILE A 35 4.18 -3.00 -2.77
C ILE A 35 3.89 -4.40 -3.31
N SER A 36 2.63 -4.76 -3.39
CA SER A 36 2.20 -5.99 -4.05
C SER A 36 1.50 -5.68 -5.37
N GLU A 37 1.19 -6.71 -6.13
CA GLU A 37 0.41 -6.57 -7.37
C GLU A 37 -0.98 -5.97 -7.11
N LEU A 38 -1.49 -6.10 -5.88
CA LEU A 38 -2.74 -5.47 -5.47
C LEU A 38 -2.66 -3.93 -5.54
N ASN A 39 -1.54 -3.35 -5.12
CA ASN A 39 -1.31 -1.91 -5.27
C ASN A 39 -1.31 -1.49 -6.74
N ILE A 40 -0.71 -2.31 -7.60
CA ILE A 40 -0.62 -2.03 -9.04
C ILE A 40 -2.02 -1.92 -9.64
N ILE A 41 -2.89 -2.89 -9.38
CA ILE A 41 -4.25 -2.85 -9.95
C ILE A 41 -5.07 -1.69 -9.37
N GLU A 42 -4.90 -1.37 -8.10
CA GLU A 42 -5.57 -0.21 -7.51
C GLU A 42 -5.12 1.10 -8.16
N MET A 43 -3.81 1.29 -8.32
CA MET A 43 -3.23 2.46 -8.97
C MET A 43 -3.76 2.62 -10.39
N ARG A 44 -3.71 1.54 -11.17
CA ARG A 44 -4.21 1.55 -12.55
C ARG A 44 -5.71 1.87 -12.59
N GLY A 45 -6.48 1.34 -11.64
CA GLY A 45 -7.90 1.64 -11.53
C GLY A 45 -8.16 3.13 -11.28
N VAL A 46 -7.46 3.74 -10.34
CA VAL A 46 -7.59 5.16 -10.03
C VAL A 46 -7.20 6.02 -11.24
N LEU A 47 -6.06 5.75 -11.84
CA LEU A 47 -5.56 6.52 -12.98
C LEU A 47 -6.48 6.40 -14.20
N SER A 48 -7.01 5.20 -14.47
CA SER A 48 -7.94 5.00 -15.58
C SER A 48 -9.24 5.78 -15.40
N ARG A 49 -9.74 5.87 -14.16
CA ARG A 49 -10.95 6.67 -13.87
C ARG A 49 -10.71 8.17 -13.96
N ASN A 50 -9.45 8.62 -13.96
CA ASN A 50 -9.06 10.00 -14.19
C ASN A 50 -8.70 10.26 -15.65
N ASN A 51 -9.15 9.40 -16.56
CA ASN A 51 -9.05 9.54 -18.02
C ASN A 51 -7.62 9.55 -18.57
N LEU A 52 -6.67 8.96 -17.88
CA LEU A 52 -5.34 8.75 -18.42
C LEU A 52 -5.34 7.63 -19.45
N LEU A 53 -4.56 7.80 -20.50
CA LEU A 53 -4.34 6.76 -21.50
C LEU A 53 -3.44 5.65 -20.90
N GLU A 54 -3.55 4.45 -21.47
CA GLU A 54 -2.76 3.30 -21.00
C GLU A 54 -1.25 3.61 -21.00
N GLU A 55 -0.76 4.27 -22.06
CA GLU A 55 0.66 4.64 -22.17
C GLU A 55 1.07 5.65 -21.08
N GLU A 56 0.17 6.56 -20.72
CA GLU A 56 0.41 7.53 -19.65
C GLU A 56 0.46 6.83 -18.29
N ILE A 57 -0.43 5.86 -18.07
CA ILE A 57 -0.45 5.05 -16.84
C ILE A 57 0.84 4.25 -16.71
N ASP A 58 1.27 3.58 -17.79
CA ASP A 58 2.50 2.81 -17.80
C ASP A 58 3.70 3.68 -17.47
N ALA A 59 3.79 4.88 -18.06
CA ALA A 59 4.88 5.81 -17.81
C ALA A 59 4.89 6.32 -16.37
N LEU A 60 3.72 6.62 -15.79
CA LEU A 60 3.61 7.06 -14.40
C LEU A 60 3.98 5.93 -13.43
N MET A 61 3.55 4.71 -13.69
CA MET A 61 3.88 3.57 -12.84
C MET A 61 5.39 3.29 -12.85
N ASP A 62 6.01 3.30 -14.03
CA ASP A 62 7.45 3.10 -14.15
C ASP A 62 8.22 4.22 -13.43
N TYR A 63 7.82 5.46 -13.62
CA TYR A 63 8.42 6.61 -12.94
C TYR A 63 8.33 6.47 -11.43
N LEU A 64 7.14 6.16 -10.91
CA LEU A 64 6.89 6.00 -9.48
C LEU A 64 7.82 4.95 -8.87
N LEU A 65 7.86 3.77 -9.48
CA LEU A 65 8.62 2.64 -8.94
C LEU A 65 10.14 2.87 -9.03
N ILE A 66 10.61 3.36 -10.17
CA ILE A 66 12.06 3.56 -10.39
C ILE A 66 12.57 4.73 -9.55
N LYS A 67 11.88 5.87 -9.60
CA LYS A 67 12.29 7.09 -8.87
C LYS A 67 12.39 6.83 -7.37
N ASN A 68 11.46 6.10 -6.82
CA ASN A 68 11.37 5.86 -5.38
C ASN A 68 11.99 4.52 -4.95
N ARG A 69 12.55 3.76 -5.89
CA ARG A 69 13.16 2.45 -5.61
C ARG A 69 12.21 1.52 -4.88
N ILE A 70 10.98 1.43 -5.36
CA ILE A 70 9.96 0.55 -4.80
C ILE A 70 10.01 -0.78 -5.51
N GLN A 71 10.08 -1.86 -4.75
CA GLN A 71 10.05 -3.23 -5.29
C GLN A 71 8.65 -3.80 -5.22
N ILE A 72 8.33 -4.68 -6.16
CA ILE A 72 7.07 -5.42 -6.16
C ILE A 72 7.32 -6.78 -5.53
N GLU A 73 6.66 -7.05 -4.40
CA GLU A 73 6.61 -8.37 -3.80
C GLU A 73 5.42 -9.12 -4.37
N SER A 74 5.71 -10.21 -5.09
CA SER A 74 4.67 -11.06 -5.64
C SER A 74 4.09 -11.94 -4.54
N VAL A 75 2.81 -11.75 -4.24
CA VAL A 75 2.10 -12.52 -3.23
C VAL A 75 0.98 -13.31 -3.93
N ASP A 76 0.96 -14.61 -3.72
CA ASP A 76 -0.08 -15.47 -4.28
C ASP A 76 -1.45 -15.04 -3.75
N ILE A 77 -2.36 -14.69 -4.66
CA ILE A 77 -3.69 -14.18 -4.31
C ILE A 77 -4.50 -15.20 -3.48
N ASN A 78 -4.35 -16.48 -3.74
CA ASN A 78 -5.04 -17.50 -2.98
C ASN A 78 -4.56 -17.54 -1.54
N LYS A 79 -3.25 -17.37 -1.31
CA LYS A 79 -2.69 -17.26 0.04
C LYS A 79 -3.17 -16.01 0.74
N SER A 80 -3.30 -14.90 0.01
CA SER A 80 -3.84 -13.64 0.56
C SER A 80 -5.28 -13.83 1.04
N ILE A 81 -6.11 -14.52 0.25
CA ILE A 81 -7.51 -14.81 0.61
C ILE A 81 -7.57 -15.71 1.83
N VAL A 82 -6.76 -16.77 1.89
CA VAL A 82 -6.70 -17.67 3.06
C VAL A 82 -6.32 -16.89 4.31
N LYS A 83 -5.27 -16.08 4.23
CA LYS A 83 -4.85 -15.24 5.35
C LYS A 83 -5.93 -14.24 5.74
N GLY A 84 -6.57 -13.61 4.77
CA GLY A 84 -7.69 -12.69 5.00
C GLY A 84 -8.82 -13.35 5.76
N ASN A 85 -9.20 -14.58 5.41
CA ASN A 85 -10.22 -15.34 6.13
C ASN A 85 -9.84 -15.62 7.59
N GLU A 86 -8.56 -15.81 7.87
CA GLU A 86 -8.06 -16.03 9.24
C GLU A 86 -8.19 -14.79 10.12
N ILE A 87 -7.99 -13.59 9.54
CA ILE A 87 -7.86 -12.34 10.31
C ILE A 87 -9.08 -11.43 10.24
N VAL A 88 -10.07 -11.73 9.36
CA VAL A 88 -11.20 -10.83 9.08
C VAL A 88 -12.04 -10.53 10.31
N ASN A 89 -12.31 -11.51 11.16
CA ASN A 89 -13.17 -11.33 12.32
C ASN A 89 -12.58 -10.37 13.36
N ASN A 90 -11.27 -10.38 13.53
CA ASN A 90 -10.58 -9.51 14.48
C ASN A 90 -10.40 -8.10 13.91
N LEU A 91 -10.05 -8.00 12.62
CA LEU A 91 -9.72 -6.72 12.01
C LEU A 91 -10.94 -5.95 11.55
N LYS A 92 -11.97 -6.64 11.05
CA LYS A 92 -13.21 -6.01 10.55
C LYS A 92 -12.96 -4.90 9.53
N LEU A 93 -11.91 -5.06 8.74
CA LEU A 93 -11.56 -4.14 7.67
C LEU A 93 -12.35 -4.47 6.40
N LYS A 94 -12.47 -3.49 5.51
CA LYS A 94 -13.02 -3.72 4.17
C LYS A 94 -12.11 -4.69 3.41
N THR A 95 -12.69 -5.40 2.45
CA THR A 95 -12.01 -6.51 1.75
C THR A 95 -10.65 -6.12 1.19
N LEU A 96 -10.55 -4.98 0.50
CA LEU A 96 -9.30 -4.56 -0.13
C LEU A 96 -8.24 -4.21 0.91
N ASP A 97 -8.62 -3.49 1.96
CA ASP A 97 -7.73 -3.15 3.08
C ASP A 97 -7.26 -4.42 3.79
N LEU A 98 -8.16 -5.37 3.99
CA LEU A 98 -7.85 -6.66 4.59
C LEU A 98 -6.81 -7.42 3.76
N LEU A 99 -6.95 -7.42 2.43
CA LEU A 99 -6.01 -8.08 1.53
C LEU A 99 -4.64 -7.40 1.55
N HIS A 100 -4.57 -6.08 1.70
CA HIS A 100 -3.30 -5.38 1.86
C HIS A 100 -2.57 -5.80 3.14
N ILE A 101 -3.29 -5.91 4.25
CA ILE A 101 -2.69 -6.40 5.50
C ILE A 101 -2.26 -7.85 5.34
N ALA A 102 -3.08 -8.70 4.73
CA ALA A 102 -2.71 -10.08 4.47
C ALA A 102 -1.42 -10.17 3.63
N ASN A 103 -1.30 -9.33 2.59
CA ASN A 103 -0.10 -9.28 1.75
C ASN A 103 1.13 -8.80 2.53
N ALA A 104 0.98 -7.80 3.38
CA ALA A 104 2.07 -7.33 4.23
C ALA A 104 2.56 -8.43 5.18
N ILE A 105 1.64 -9.18 5.78
CA ILE A 105 1.97 -10.30 6.66
C ILE A 105 2.70 -11.40 5.88
N LEU A 106 2.18 -11.80 4.73
CA LEU A 106 2.76 -12.86 3.90
C LEU A 106 4.12 -12.49 3.32
N ALA A 107 4.31 -11.22 2.98
CA ALA A 107 5.60 -10.69 2.53
C ALA A 107 6.61 -10.51 3.68
N LYS A 108 6.17 -10.68 4.92
CA LYS A 108 6.97 -10.45 6.14
C LYS A 108 7.48 -9.02 6.25
N ALA A 109 6.63 -8.06 5.89
CA ALA A 109 6.92 -6.65 6.06
C ALA A 109 7.01 -6.31 7.56
N ASP A 110 7.93 -5.43 7.90
CA ASP A 110 8.08 -4.94 9.28
C ASP A 110 7.10 -3.82 9.58
N LYS A 111 6.79 -3.02 8.57
CA LYS A 111 5.94 -1.85 8.69
C LYS A 111 4.92 -1.79 7.56
N PHE A 112 3.77 -1.24 7.87
CA PHE A 112 2.71 -0.91 6.92
C PHE A 112 2.46 0.59 7.01
N ILE A 113 2.75 1.33 5.94
CA ILE A 113 2.71 2.79 5.93
C ILE A 113 1.44 3.25 5.20
N THR A 114 0.59 3.98 5.89
CA THR A 114 -0.74 4.34 5.39
C THR A 114 -1.18 5.70 5.90
N PHE A 115 -2.03 6.38 5.13
CA PHE A 115 -2.77 7.56 5.59
C PHE A 115 -4.14 7.19 6.18
N ASP A 116 -4.58 5.94 6.04
CA ASP A 116 -5.92 5.53 6.43
C ASP A 116 -6.02 5.24 7.94
N LYS A 117 -6.94 5.95 8.60
CA LYS A 117 -7.18 5.79 10.05
C LYS A 117 -7.79 4.44 10.41
N ASP A 118 -8.42 3.75 9.46
CA ASP A 118 -9.03 2.45 9.73
C ASP A 118 -7.97 1.43 10.17
N PHE A 119 -6.77 1.49 9.60
CA PHE A 119 -5.66 0.66 10.04
C PHE A 119 -5.15 1.06 11.43
N VAL A 120 -5.08 2.35 11.71
CA VAL A 120 -4.68 2.85 13.03
C VAL A 120 -5.62 2.35 14.12
N ASN A 121 -6.92 2.34 13.86
CA ASN A 121 -7.94 1.85 14.79
C ASN A 121 -7.80 0.35 15.09
N LYS A 122 -7.10 -0.39 14.26
CA LYS A 122 -6.83 -1.82 14.39
C LYS A 122 -5.36 -2.13 14.68
N LYS A 123 -4.58 -1.12 14.98
CA LYS A 123 -3.12 -1.22 15.18
C LYS A 123 -2.74 -2.36 16.13
N ASN A 124 -3.38 -2.46 17.28
CA ASN A 124 -3.03 -3.48 18.28
C ASN A 124 -3.23 -4.91 17.75
N TRP A 125 -4.30 -5.14 16.97
CA TRP A 125 -4.56 -6.44 16.35
C TRP A 125 -3.56 -6.76 15.24
N ILE A 126 -3.23 -5.77 14.40
CA ILE A 126 -2.31 -5.94 13.28
C ILE A 126 -0.89 -6.20 13.78
N GLU A 127 -0.47 -5.49 14.80
CA GLU A 127 0.89 -5.62 15.35
C GLU A 127 1.16 -6.99 16.00
N GLU A 128 0.12 -7.73 16.34
CA GLU A 128 0.26 -9.13 16.78
C GLU A 128 0.86 -10.03 15.67
N TYR A 129 0.76 -9.62 14.42
CA TYR A 129 1.35 -10.32 13.26
C TYR A 129 2.73 -9.77 12.90
N ASN A 130 3.35 -8.99 13.78
CA ASN A 130 4.67 -8.39 13.60
C ASN A 130 4.75 -7.34 12.48
N VAL A 131 3.65 -6.67 12.21
CA VAL A 131 3.58 -5.57 11.25
C VAL A 131 3.20 -4.30 12.01
N GLU A 132 4.13 -3.35 12.10
CA GLU A 132 3.90 -2.06 12.74
C GLU A 132 3.12 -1.13 11.80
N ILE A 133 2.07 -0.51 12.30
CA ILE A 133 1.30 0.49 11.53
C ILE A 133 1.93 1.86 11.71
N ILE A 134 2.30 2.47 10.60
CA ILE A 134 2.84 3.84 10.56
C ILE A 134 1.83 4.75 9.85
N ASN A 135 1.30 5.71 10.58
CA ASN A 135 0.47 6.77 10.02
C ASN A 135 1.10 8.11 10.35
N PRO A 136 1.58 8.87 9.36
CA PRO A 136 2.32 10.11 9.57
C PRO A 136 1.41 11.33 9.83
N LEU A 137 0.10 11.15 9.80
CA LEU A 137 -0.86 12.26 9.95
C LEU A 137 -1.20 12.55 11.40
#